data_cce407f2d9d634cd082f24f5cb2b31dc
#
_entry.id   cce407f2d9d634cd082f24f5cb2b31dc
#
_cell.length_a   1.000
_cell.length_b   1.000
_cell.length_c   1.000
_cell.angle_alpha   90.00
_cell.angle_beta   90.00
_cell.angle_gamma   90.00
#
_symmetry.space_group_name_H-M   'P 1'
#
loop_
_entity.id
_entity.type
_entity.pdbx_description
1 polymer ?
#
loop_
_entity_poly.entity_id
_entity_poly.type
_entity_poly.pdbx_seq_one_letter_code
_entity_poly.pdbx_strand_id
1 'polypeptide(L)'
;MPSKNPRRSQTAATAVALTIAGSDSSAGAGAQADLKTFTALGVYGVTAITCIVAETPGKVSRIQAADPEIVREQIELLLKNFPVAGIKTGLLCNAEIVAQVVRSLRKVKERPLVVDPVMVATTGDVLLAPEAIQIYERKLLPLATLITPNLDEAARLLGAPIRDLAAMHRAARTLAKKYRTAVLLKGGHLRGRRAIDVLSSGDCTKEYSAAFLPGVKTHGTGCTYSAAITAELAKGVELAHAIATAKRFVSSAIRSHFFWKSGNGKIFALNP
;
A
#
# COMPACT_ATOMS: atom_id res chain seq x y z
N MET A 1 55.85 -2.13 -0.77
CA MET A 1 54.89 -1.11 -1.22
C MET A 1 53.50 -1.46 -0.66
N PRO A 2 52.87 -0.64 0.17
CA PRO A 2 51.54 -0.94 0.70
C PRO A 2 50.48 -0.68 -0.40
N SER A 3 49.63 -1.67 -0.65
CA SER A 3 48.53 -1.61 -1.59
C SER A 3 47.51 -0.53 -1.16
N LYS A 4 47.26 0.42 -2.04
CA LYS A 4 46.20 1.43 -1.87
C LYS A 4 44.84 0.73 -1.93
N ASN A 5 44.21 0.61 -0.78
CA ASN A 5 42.79 0.19 -0.65
C ASN A 5 41.92 1.18 -1.44
N PRO A 6 41.12 0.76 -2.44
CA PRO A 6 40.26 1.68 -3.14
C PRO A 6 39.25 2.24 -2.15
N ARG A 7 39.21 3.57 -1.99
CA ARG A 7 38.21 4.28 -1.20
C ARG A 7 36.82 3.79 -1.63
N ARG A 8 36.08 3.15 -0.72
CA ARG A 8 34.63 2.93 -0.90
C ARG A 8 34.07 4.30 -1.26
N SER A 9 33.51 4.41 -2.47
CA SER A 9 32.69 5.56 -2.86
C SER A 9 31.66 5.76 -1.74
N GLN A 10 31.48 7.00 -1.29
CA GLN A 10 30.39 7.34 -0.38
C GLN A 10 29.11 6.95 -1.12
N THR A 11 28.55 5.79 -0.76
CA THR A 11 27.25 5.34 -1.26
C THR A 11 26.23 6.35 -0.75
N ALA A 12 25.45 6.93 -1.66
CA ALA A 12 24.30 7.75 -1.29
C ALA A 12 23.52 7.02 -0.18
N ALA A 13 23.13 7.74 0.87
CA ALA A 13 22.45 7.13 2.01
C ALA A 13 21.20 6.40 1.52
N THR A 14 21.06 5.11 1.87
CA THR A 14 19.91 4.30 1.49
C THR A 14 18.63 4.93 2.04
N ALA A 15 17.64 5.17 1.18
CA ALA A 15 16.34 5.68 1.61
C ALA A 15 15.66 4.71 2.58
N VAL A 16 14.95 5.24 3.57
CA VAL A 16 14.20 4.46 4.57
C VAL A 16 12.71 4.68 4.39
N ALA A 17 11.92 3.61 4.33
CA ALA A 17 10.47 3.67 4.29
C ALA A 17 9.85 2.93 5.49
N LEU A 18 8.83 3.54 6.10
CA LEU A 18 8.04 2.94 7.18
C LEU A 18 6.74 2.37 6.63
N THR A 19 6.46 1.10 6.90
CA THR A 19 5.12 0.54 6.75
C THR A 19 4.45 0.37 8.09
N ILE A 20 3.17 0.80 8.20
CA ILE A 20 2.28 0.65 9.34
C ILE A 20 1.14 -0.26 8.87
N ALA A 21 1.22 -1.55 9.17
CA ALA A 21 0.32 -2.54 8.58
C ALA A 21 0.20 -3.81 9.43
N GLY A 22 -0.79 -4.63 9.14
CA GLY A 22 -0.92 -5.97 9.70
C GLY A 22 0.16 -6.92 9.18
N SER A 23 0.47 -7.94 9.98
CA SER A 23 1.38 -9.04 9.61
C SER A 23 0.58 -10.17 8.99
N ASP A 24 0.87 -10.54 7.74
CA ASP A 24 0.29 -11.67 7.01
C ASP A 24 1.18 -12.90 7.15
N SER A 25 0.66 -14.00 7.76
CA SER A 25 1.41 -15.24 7.95
C SER A 25 1.86 -15.91 6.64
N SER A 26 1.14 -15.67 5.53
CA SER A 26 1.52 -16.19 4.20
C SER A 26 2.58 -15.32 3.50
N ALA A 27 2.87 -14.16 4.06
CA ALA A 27 3.79 -13.17 3.52
C ALA A 27 3.48 -12.71 2.08
N GLY A 28 2.23 -12.88 1.63
CA GLY A 28 1.74 -12.43 0.32
C GLY A 28 1.26 -10.99 0.32
N ALA A 29 0.81 -10.49 1.48
CA ALA A 29 0.33 -9.14 1.71
C ALA A 29 0.96 -8.52 2.99
N GLY A 30 0.34 -7.47 3.53
CA GLY A 30 0.73 -6.86 4.80
C GLY A 30 2.16 -6.34 4.84
N ALA A 31 2.69 -6.24 6.06
CA ALA A 31 4.05 -5.72 6.30
C ALA A 31 5.13 -6.55 5.59
N GLN A 32 4.93 -7.86 5.43
CA GLN A 32 5.87 -8.74 4.76
C GLN A 32 5.99 -8.45 3.26
N ALA A 33 4.86 -8.24 2.58
CA ALA A 33 4.87 -7.85 1.16
C ALA A 33 5.50 -6.46 0.97
N ASP A 34 5.23 -5.54 1.91
CA ASP A 34 5.81 -4.21 1.89
C ASP A 34 7.34 -4.26 2.04
N LEU A 35 7.86 -5.03 3.01
CA LEU A 35 9.31 -5.19 3.21
C LEU A 35 10.00 -5.85 2.02
N LYS A 36 9.43 -6.91 1.44
CA LYS A 36 9.93 -7.53 0.21
C LYS A 36 10.02 -6.50 -0.92
N THR A 37 8.98 -5.69 -1.08
CA THR A 37 8.90 -4.65 -2.11
C THR A 37 9.95 -3.55 -1.89
N PHE A 38 10.08 -3.05 -0.65
CA PHE A 38 11.09 -2.06 -0.30
C PHE A 38 12.50 -2.57 -0.59
N THR A 39 12.80 -3.80 -0.16
CA THR A 39 14.10 -4.45 -0.38
C THR A 39 14.40 -4.60 -1.88
N ALA A 40 13.44 -5.09 -2.67
CA ALA A 40 13.60 -5.27 -4.12
C ALA A 40 13.83 -3.94 -4.86
N LEU A 41 13.33 -2.83 -4.31
CA LEU A 41 13.50 -1.47 -4.84
C LEU A 41 14.69 -0.71 -4.21
N GLY A 42 15.54 -1.38 -3.40
CA GLY A 42 16.73 -0.78 -2.80
C GLY A 42 16.44 0.23 -1.68
N VAL A 43 15.29 0.10 -1.01
CA VAL A 43 14.89 0.93 0.13
C VAL A 43 14.93 0.09 1.40
N TYR A 44 15.48 0.63 2.49
CA TYR A 44 15.46 -0.03 3.79
C TYR A 44 14.08 0.11 4.43
N GLY A 45 13.39 -1.03 4.63
CA GLY A 45 12.06 -1.06 5.22
C GLY A 45 12.09 -1.19 6.73
N VAL A 46 11.32 -0.35 7.44
CA VAL A 46 11.03 -0.48 8.87
C VAL A 46 9.51 -0.64 9.06
N THR A 47 9.08 -1.33 10.14
CA THR A 47 7.68 -1.72 10.32
C THR A 47 7.13 -1.33 11.68
N ALA A 48 5.86 -0.89 11.68
CA ALA A 48 4.99 -0.87 12.87
C ALA A 48 3.81 -1.82 12.62
N ILE A 49 3.72 -2.89 13.41
CA ILE A 49 2.71 -3.93 13.24
C ILE A 49 1.44 -3.57 13.98
N THR A 50 0.32 -3.55 13.27
CA THR A 50 -1.01 -3.18 13.79
C THR A 50 -1.84 -4.38 14.23
N CYS A 51 -1.63 -5.53 13.63
CA CYS A 51 -2.29 -6.79 13.96
C CYS A 51 -1.51 -7.97 13.40
N ILE A 52 -1.82 -9.15 13.91
CA ILE A 52 -1.34 -10.44 13.39
C ILE A 52 -2.53 -11.10 12.69
N VAL A 53 -2.34 -11.48 11.43
CA VAL A 53 -3.36 -12.17 10.62
C VAL A 53 -2.89 -13.58 10.33
N ALA A 54 -3.62 -14.56 10.86
CA ALA A 54 -3.45 -15.97 10.49
C ALA A 54 -4.23 -16.22 9.18
N GLU A 55 -3.52 -16.16 8.06
CA GLU A 55 -4.13 -16.29 6.74
C GLU A 55 -3.27 -17.05 5.74
N THR A 56 -3.95 -17.51 4.70
CA THR A 56 -3.36 -18.00 3.45
C THR A 56 -4.06 -17.33 2.28
N PRO A 57 -3.51 -17.31 1.07
CA PRO A 57 -4.21 -16.76 -0.08
C PRO A 57 -5.61 -17.37 -0.24
N GLY A 58 -6.65 -16.51 -0.12
CA GLY A 58 -8.06 -16.90 -0.22
C GLY A 58 -8.75 -17.28 1.09
N LYS A 59 -8.06 -17.24 2.24
CA LYS A 59 -8.69 -17.54 3.54
C LYS A 59 -8.05 -16.79 4.69
N VAL A 60 -8.81 -15.90 5.33
CA VAL A 60 -8.49 -15.35 6.66
C VAL A 60 -9.06 -16.27 7.72
N SER A 61 -8.23 -16.77 8.63
CA SER A 61 -8.64 -17.64 9.74
C SER A 61 -8.90 -16.84 11.01
N ARG A 62 -7.99 -15.92 11.35
CA ARG A 62 -8.08 -15.14 12.59
C ARG A 62 -7.27 -13.85 12.46
N ILE A 63 -7.78 -12.77 13.07
CA ILE A 63 -7.07 -11.50 13.22
C ILE A 63 -6.96 -11.20 14.72
N GLN A 64 -5.76 -10.83 15.16
CA GLN A 64 -5.49 -10.34 16.50
C GLN A 64 -4.89 -8.94 16.42
N ALA A 65 -5.63 -7.95 16.89
CA ALA A 65 -5.14 -6.58 16.98
C ALA A 65 -3.95 -6.51 17.94
N ALA A 66 -2.96 -5.68 17.61
CA ALA A 66 -1.93 -5.27 18.56
C ALA A 66 -2.51 -4.27 19.57
N ASP A 67 -1.86 -4.12 20.71
CA ASP A 67 -2.19 -3.07 21.65
C ASP A 67 -1.96 -1.68 20.98
N PRO A 68 -2.94 -0.74 21.03
CA PRO A 68 -2.82 0.56 20.39
C PRO A 68 -1.60 1.39 20.88
N GLU A 69 -1.21 1.27 22.15
CA GLU A 69 -0.05 1.97 22.67
C GLU A 69 1.26 1.40 22.14
N ILE A 70 1.37 0.08 21.99
CA ILE A 70 2.54 -0.55 21.36
C ILE A 70 2.67 -0.14 19.88
N VAL A 71 1.55 0.02 19.18
CA VAL A 71 1.57 0.53 17.78
C VAL A 71 2.11 1.95 17.76
N ARG A 72 1.65 2.81 18.66
CA ARG A 72 2.15 4.19 18.78
C ARG A 72 3.66 4.20 19.09
N GLU A 73 4.11 3.41 20.04
CA GLU A 73 5.52 3.34 20.43
C GLU A 73 6.41 2.87 19.28
N GLN A 74 6.01 1.84 18.53
CA GLN A 74 6.74 1.40 17.33
C GLN A 74 6.93 2.58 16.36
N ILE A 75 5.85 3.31 16.04
CA ILE A 75 5.91 4.44 15.11
C ILE A 75 6.83 5.53 15.63
N GLU A 76 6.67 5.95 16.88
CA GLU A 76 7.45 7.05 17.47
C GLU A 76 8.94 6.70 17.59
N LEU A 77 9.29 5.47 17.98
CA LEU A 77 10.67 5.00 18.03
C LEU A 77 11.32 4.99 16.63
N LEU A 78 10.61 4.52 15.63
CA LEU A 78 11.12 4.47 14.25
C LEU A 78 11.30 5.87 13.66
N LEU A 79 10.33 6.75 13.84
CA LEU A 79 10.40 8.13 13.36
C LEU A 79 11.50 8.96 14.05
N LYS A 80 11.84 8.63 15.30
CA LYS A 80 12.89 9.28 16.06
C LYS A 80 14.29 8.82 15.67
N ASN A 81 14.46 7.52 15.38
CA ASN A 81 15.79 6.91 15.27
C ASN A 81 16.20 6.60 13.82
N PHE A 82 15.27 6.59 12.86
CA PHE A 82 15.56 6.36 11.45
C PHE A 82 15.23 7.59 10.60
N PRO A 83 16.01 7.85 9.53
CA PRO A 83 15.73 8.92 8.57
C PRO A 83 14.59 8.51 7.62
N VAL A 84 13.40 8.19 8.17
CA VAL A 84 12.25 7.76 7.38
C VAL A 84 11.89 8.83 6.35
N ALA A 85 11.97 8.52 5.06
CA ALA A 85 11.71 9.42 3.95
C ALA A 85 10.36 9.18 3.25
N GLY A 86 9.68 8.06 3.54
CA GLY A 86 8.36 7.74 3.02
C GLY A 86 7.60 6.83 3.98
N ILE A 87 6.28 6.99 4.04
CA ILE A 87 5.42 6.23 4.96
C ILE A 87 4.27 5.61 4.18
N LYS A 88 3.96 4.36 4.50
CA LYS A 88 2.77 3.65 4.01
C LYS A 88 1.90 3.22 5.17
N THR A 89 0.58 3.31 5.03
CA THR A 89 -0.36 2.56 5.88
C THR A 89 -1.09 1.50 5.07
N GLY A 90 -1.27 0.33 5.66
CA GLY A 90 -2.12 -0.76 5.16
C GLY A 90 -3.27 -1.05 6.12
N LEU A 91 -3.50 -2.33 6.47
CA LEU A 91 -4.52 -2.74 7.43
C LEU A 91 -4.20 -2.18 8.82
N LEU A 92 -5.11 -1.37 9.38
CA LEU A 92 -4.99 -0.74 10.71
C LEU A 92 -5.89 -1.37 11.78
N CYS A 93 -6.65 -2.40 11.42
CA CYS A 93 -7.42 -3.28 12.27
C CYS A 93 -8.64 -2.64 12.97
N ASN A 94 -8.47 -1.61 13.83
CA ASN A 94 -9.57 -1.01 14.61
C ASN A 94 -9.44 0.51 14.78
N ALA A 95 -10.48 1.12 15.36
CA ALA A 95 -10.60 2.58 15.55
C ALA A 95 -9.50 3.16 16.46
N GLU A 96 -9.12 2.43 17.50
CA GLU A 96 -8.13 2.88 18.48
C GLU A 96 -6.75 2.94 17.85
N ILE A 97 -6.37 1.92 17.09
CA ILE A 97 -5.11 1.90 16.32
C ILE A 97 -5.11 3.02 15.27
N VAL A 98 -6.20 3.20 14.51
CA VAL A 98 -6.31 4.32 13.56
C VAL A 98 -6.08 5.66 14.26
N ALA A 99 -6.65 5.85 15.46
CA ALA A 99 -6.48 7.09 16.22
C ALA A 99 -5.02 7.32 16.65
N GLN A 100 -4.31 6.28 17.10
CA GLN A 100 -2.89 6.38 17.46
C GLN A 100 -2.00 6.65 16.24
N VAL A 101 -2.25 5.98 15.13
CA VAL A 101 -1.56 6.22 13.85
C VAL A 101 -1.73 7.68 13.42
N VAL A 102 -2.97 8.20 13.42
CA VAL A 102 -3.24 9.60 13.09
C VAL A 102 -2.49 10.56 14.01
N ARG A 103 -2.48 10.29 15.33
CA ARG A 103 -1.76 11.11 16.33
C ARG A 103 -0.26 11.19 16.01
N SER A 104 0.37 10.06 15.71
CA SER A 104 1.79 9.98 15.39
C SER A 104 2.12 10.65 14.06
N LEU A 105 1.33 10.42 13.01
CA LEU A 105 1.60 10.93 11.68
C LEU A 105 1.36 12.44 11.54
N ARG A 106 0.49 13.03 12.35
CA ARG A 106 0.34 14.50 12.39
C ARG A 106 1.61 15.27 12.73
N LYS A 107 2.56 14.62 13.40
CA LYS A 107 3.85 15.22 13.81
C LYS A 107 4.87 15.25 12.65
N VAL A 108 4.61 14.56 11.54
CA VAL A 108 5.59 14.36 10.43
C VAL A 108 4.97 14.61 9.06
N LYS A 109 4.17 15.66 8.93
CA LYS A 109 3.37 16.00 7.73
C LYS A 109 4.18 16.21 6.45
N GLU A 110 5.47 16.50 6.55
CA GLU A 110 6.34 16.78 5.41
C GLU A 110 6.80 15.52 4.69
N ARG A 111 6.59 14.34 5.29
CA ARG A 111 6.98 13.06 4.70
C ARG A 111 5.84 12.53 3.83
N PRO A 112 6.13 12.06 2.60
CA PRO A 112 5.10 11.46 1.75
C PRO A 112 4.43 10.29 2.49
N LEU A 113 3.09 10.34 2.55
CA LEU A 113 2.25 9.32 3.15
C LEU A 113 1.36 8.68 2.09
N VAL A 114 1.57 7.41 1.82
CA VAL A 114 0.70 6.59 0.96
C VAL A 114 -0.25 5.80 1.83
N VAL A 115 -1.54 6.05 1.69
CA VAL A 115 -2.59 5.32 2.42
C VAL A 115 -3.25 4.31 1.49
N ASP A 116 -2.99 3.02 1.72
CA ASP A 116 -3.74 1.92 1.09
C ASP A 116 -4.95 1.62 1.98
N PRO A 117 -6.19 1.96 1.55
CA PRO A 117 -7.35 1.93 2.44
C PRO A 117 -7.93 0.52 2.55
N VAL A 118 -7.18 -0.39 3.18
CA VAL A 118 -7.57 -1.79 3.36
C VAL A 118 -8.75 -1.87 4.33
N MET A 119 -9.97 -1.95 3.77
CA MET A 119 -11.24 -2.05 4.52
C MET A 119 -11.86 -3.43 4.43
N VAL A 120 -11.57 -4.16 3.35
CA VAL A 120 -12.14 -5.47 3.03
C VAL A 120 -11.02 -6.36 2.53
N ALA A 121 -10.98 -7.60 3.01
CA ALA A 121 -10.06 -8.61 2.49
C ALA A 121 -10.40 -8.97 1.04
N THR A 122 -9.44 -9.54 0.31
CA THR A 122 -9.70 -10.09 -1.04
C THR A 122 -10.75 -11.22 -1.02
N THR A 123 -10.99 -11.82 0.14
CA THR A 123 -12.04 -12.81 0.40
C THR A 123 -13.43 -12.22 0.55
N GLY A 124 -13.57 -10.88 0.69
CA GLY A 124 -14.81 -10.18 0.98
C GLY A 124 -15.08 -9.96 2.48
N ASP A 125 -14.22 -10.47 3.37
CA ASP A 125 -14.36 -10.26 4.80
C ASP A 125 -14.15 -8.79 5.17
N VAL A 126 -15.02 -8.23 6.00
CA VAL A 126 -14.88 -6.85 6.51
C VAL A 126 -13.75 -6.81 7.53
N LEU A 127 -12.69 -6.06 7.21
CA LEU A 127 -11.49 -5.93 8.03
C LEU A 127 -11.51 -4.70 8.94
N LEU A 128 -12.39 -3.74 8.65
CA LEU A 128 -12.46 -2.48 9.39
C LEU A 128 -13.91 -2.20 9.77
N ALA A 129 -14.18 -2.04 11.08
CA ALA A 129 -15.51 -1.71 11.60
C ALA A 129 -15.97 -0.31 11.15
N PRO A 130 -17.29 -0.04 11.07
CA PRO A 130 -17.85 1.24 10.60
C PRO A 130 -17.28 2.46 11.34
N GLU A 131 -17.09 2.37 12.66
CA GLU A 131 -16.56 3.44 13.50
C GLU A 131 -15.11 3.76 13.13
N ALA A 132 -14.32 2.73 12.83
CA ALA A 132 -12.95 2.89 12.38
C ALA A 132 -12.88 3.57 11.00
N ILE A 133 -13.79 3.24 10.09
CA ILE A 133 -13.90 3.88 8.76
C ILE A 133 -14.17 5.37 8.90
N GLN A 134 -15.03 5.80 9.83
CA GLN A 134 -15.30 7.23 10.04
C GLN A 134 -14.05 8.00 10.50
N ILE A 135 -13.28 7.43 11.42
CA ILE A 135 -12.01 8.04 11.87
C ILE A 135 -11.01 8.07 10.71
N TYR A 136 -10.94 6.99 9.96
CA TYR A 136 -10.09 6.84 8.78
C TYR A 136 -10.37 7.95 7.76
N GLU A 137 -11.64 8.10 7.35
CA GLU A 137 -12.07 9.10 6.38
C GLU A 137 -11.84 10.55 6.87
N ARG A 138 -12.19 10.84 8.13
CA ARG A 138 -12.14 12.21 8.65
C ARG A 138 -10.75 12.66 9.08
N LYS A 139 -9.88 11.73 9.47
CA LYS A 139 -8.62 12.08 10.15
C LYS A 139 -7.37 11.54 9.46
N LEU A 140 -7.41 10.37 8.81
CA LEU A 140 -6.24 9.77 8.16
C LEU A 140 -6.14 10.14 6.69
N LEU A 141 -7.21 9.94 5.90
CA LEU A 141 -7.19 10.22 4.47
C LEU A 141 -6.78 11.67 4.13
N PRO A 142 -7.21 12.71 4.88
CA PRO A 142 -6.75 14.08 4.63
C PRO A 142 -5.27 14.36 4.96
N LEU A 143 -4.56 13.42 5.62
CA LEU A 143 -3.11 13.53 5.86
C LEU A 143 -2.27 12.95 4.73
N ALA A 144 -2.90 12.14 3.86
CA ALA A 144 -2.19 11.40 2.83
C ALA A 144 -1.63 12.32 1.73
N THR A 145 -0.47 11.97 1.19
CA THR A 145 0.02 12.46 -0.10
C THR A 145 -0.72 11.76 -1.24
N LEU A 146 -1.03 10.48 -1.04
CA LEU A 146 -1.74 9.64 -1.99
C LEU A 146 -2.60 8.62 -1.25
N ILE A 147 -3.85 8.43 -1.71
CA ILE A 147 -4.67 7.26 -1.34
C ILE A 147 -4.80 6.34 -2.55
N THR A 148 -4.77 5.01 -2.30
CA THR A 148 -4.73 3.99 -3.36
C THR A 148 -5.91 3.01 -3.28
N PRO A 149 -7.17 3.46 -3.33
CA PRO A 149 -8.33 2.57 -3.24
C PRO A 149 -8.45 1.68 -4.47
N ASN A 150 -8.93 0.44 -4.27
CA ASN A 150 -9.49 -0.35 -5.34
C ASN A 150 -10.95 0.07 -5.64
N LEU A 151 -11.61 -0.58 -6.61
CA LEU A 151 -12.98 -0.22 -7.01
C LEU A 151 -13.99 -0.40 -5.88
N ASP A 152 -13.88 -1.47 -5.08
CA ASP A 152 -14.81 -1.78 -3.98
C ASP A 152 -14.62 -0.80 -2.82
N GLU A 153 -13.37 -0.49 -2.47
CA GLU A 153 -13.02 0.52 -1.46
C GLU A 153 -13.50 1.91 -1.87
N ALA A 154 -13.28 2.29 -3.13
CA ALA A 154 -13.75 3.57 -3.65
C ALA A 154 -15.29 3.64 -3.72
N ALA A 155 -15.96 2.57 -4.12
CA ALA A 155 -17.42 2.48 -4.11
C ALA A 155 -17.97 2.64 -2.70
N ARG A 156 -17.33 2.05 -1.68
CA ARG A 156 -17.70 2.21 -0.27
C ARG A 156 -17.52 3.65 0.21
N LEU A 157 -16.39 4.29 -0.12
CA LEU A 157 -16.10 5.69 0.26
C LEU A 157 -17.06 6.71 -0.40
N LEU A 158 -17.63 6.36 -1.57
CA LEU A 158 -18.58 7.19 -2.31
C LEU A 158 -20.04 6.85 -2.07
N GLY A 159 -20.34 5.64 -1.56
CA GLY A 159 -21.69 5.13 -1.45
C GLY A 159 -22.31 4.74 -2.80
N ALA A 160 -21.51 4.54 -3.86
CA ALA A 160 -22.00 4.27 -5.20
C ALA A 160 -21.07 3.31 -5.96
N PRO A 161 -21.59 2.36 -6.76
CA PRO A 161 -20.79 1.42 -7.51
C PRO A 161 -20.04 2.08 -8.68
N ILE A 162 -18.85 1.55 -9.02
CA ILE A 162 -18.00 2.00 -10.12
C ILE A 162 -17.91 0.87 -11.13
N ARG A 163 -18.49 1.06 -12.34
CA ARG A 163 -18.68 -0.04 -13.30
C ARG A 163 -17.89 0.10 -14.60
N ASP A 164 -17.38 1.29 -14.90
CA ASP A 164 -16.67 1.59 -16.13
C ASP A 164 -15.57 2.64 -15.92
N LEU A 165 -14.76 2.85 -16.95
CA LEU A 165 -13.63 3.80 -16.90
C LEU A 165 -14.09 5.25 -16.69
N ALA A 166 -15.21 5.65 -17.29
CA ALA A 166 -15.75 7.01 -17.11
C ALA A 166 -16.19 7.24 -15.66
N ALA A 167 -16.82 6.22 -15.04
CA ALA A 167 -17.15 6.24 -13.60
C ALA A 167 -15.88 6.27 -12.73
N MET A 168 -14.80 5.56 -13.11
CA MET A 168 -13.52 5.65 -12.40
C MET A 168 -12.94 7.06 -12.42
N HIS A 169 -12.95 7.73 -13.55
CA HIS A 169 -12.49 9.12 -13.66
C HIS A 169 -13.28 10.06 -12.75
N ARG A 170 -14.63 9.93 -12.76
CA ARG A 170 -15.49 10.71 -11.85
C ARG A 170 -15.20 10.41 -10.40
N ALA A 171 -15.11 9.12 -10.04
CA ALA A 171 -14.84 8.65 -8.69
C ALA A 171 -13.50 9.16 -8.16
N ALA A 172 -12.43 9.04 -8.93
CA ALA A 172 -11.09 9.51 -8.55
C ALA A 172 -11.10 11.02 -8.27
N ARG A 173 -11.72 11.83 -9.14
CA ARG A 173 -11.85 13.28 -8.94
C ARG A 173 -12.69 13.61 -7.70
N THR A 174 -13.81 12.93 -7.50
CA THR A 174 -14.69 13.16 -6.35
C THR A 174 -13.97 12.87 -5.04
N LEU A 175 -13.25 11.74 -4.96
CA LEU A 175 -12.47 11.37 -3.78
C LEU A 175 -11.30 12.33 -3.54
N ALA A 176 -10.58 12.74 -4.61
CA ALA A 176 -9.48 13.70 -4.51
C ALA A 176 -9.97 15.05 -3.94
N LYS A 177 -11.11 15.54 -4.42
CA LYS A 177 -11.75 16.74 -3.89
C LYS A 177 -12.24 16.58 -2.45
N LYS A 178 -12.89 15.43 -2.15
CA LYS A 178 -13.44 15.12 -0.80
C LYS A 178 -12.34 15.13 0.27
N TYR A 179 -11.20 14.50 -0.02
CA TYR A 179 -10.11 14.36 0.96
C TYR A 179 -8.97 15.36 0.77
N ARG A 180 -9.00 16.20 -0.28
CA ARG A 180 -7.96 17.19 -0.61
C ARG A 180 -6.58 16.55 -0.76
N THR A 181 -6.52 15.39 -1.39
CA THR A 181 -5.30 14.61 -1.61
C THR A 181 -5.31 13.94 -2.98
N ALA A 182 -4.16 13.50 -3.47
CA ALA A 182 -4.11 12.69 -4.68
C ALA A 182 -4.77 11.32 -4.45
N VAL A 183 -5.44 10.80 -5.48
CA VAL A 183 -6.13 9.50 -5.47
C VAL A 183 -5.70 8.68 -6.67
N LEU A 184 -5.15 7.51 -6.44
CA LEU A 184 -4.91 6.49 -7.45
C LEU A 184 -5.97 5.39 -7.34
N LEU A 185 -7.03 5.49 -8.13
CA LEU A 185 -8.08 4.48 -8.17
C LEU A 185 -7.63 3.28 -9.02
N LYS A 186 -7.45 2.13 -8.35
CA LYS A 186 -6.96 0.89 -8.96
C LYS A 186 -8.08 0.16 -9.68
N GLY A 187 -7.99 -0.02 -11.01
CA GLY A 187 -9.04 -0.62 -11.84
C GLY A 187 -8.75 -2.06 -12.31
N GLY A 188 -7.87 -2.78 -11.63
CA GLY A 188 -7.51 -4.16 -12.00
C GLY A 188 -8.67 -5.17 -12.03
N HIS A 189 -9.84 -4.82 -11.49
CA HIS A 189 -11.05 -5.65 -11.48
C HIS A 189 -12.08 -5.27 -12.57
N LEU A 190 -11.83 -4.22 -13.35
CA LEU A 190 -12.67 -3.94 -14.52
C LEU A 190 -12.49 -5.03 -15.58
N ARG A 191 -13.60 -5.44 -16.19
CA ARG A 191 -13.57 -6.40 -17.31
C ARG A 191 -12.83 -5.78 -18.50
N GLY A 192 -11.82 -6.47 -19.04
CA GLY A 192 -11.05 -6.01 -20.18
C GLY A 192 -9.69 -6.68 -20.32
N ARG A 193 -8.97 -6.34 -21.40
CA ARG A 193 -7.61 -6.87 -21.67
C ARG A 193 -6.51 -6.06 -20.94
N ARG A 194 -6.86 -4.96 -20.30
CA ARG A 194 -5.91 -4.06 -19.62
C ARG A 194 -6.39 -3.75 -18.21
N ALA A 195 -5.46 -3.73 -17.28
CA ALA A 195 -5.66 -3.22 -15.93
C ALA A 195 -5.32 -1.72 -15.93
N ILE A 196 -6.35 -0.86 -15.86
CA ILE A 196 -6.20 0.59 -15.92
C ILE A 196 -6.41 1.17 -14.54
N ASP A 197 -5.49 2.04 -14.10
CA ASP A 197 -5.61 2.81 -12.87
C ASP A 197 -5.71 4.30 -13.22
N VAL A 198 -6.50 5.04 -12.47
CA VAL A 198 -6.73 6.48 -12.69
C VAL A 198 -6.19 7.28 -11.52
N LEU A 199 -5.16 8.09 -11.78
CA LEU A 199 -4.69 9.12 -10.84
C LEU A 199 -5.52 10.39 -11.02
N SER A 200 -5.98 10.97 -9.91
CA SER A 200 -6.47 12.34 -9.85
C SER A 200 -5.66 13.12 -8.82
N SER A 201 -5.04 14.23 -9.25
CA SER A 201 -4.21 15.10 -8.39
C SER A 201 -4.41 16.54 -8.81
N GLY A 202 -4.98 17.36 -7.92
CA GLY A 202 -5.44 18.70 -8.29
C GLY A 202 -6.45 18.61 -9.44
N ASP A 203 -6.25 19.42 -10.47
CA ASP A 203 -7.11 19.46 -11.67
C ASP A 203 -6.69 18.43 -12.75
N CYS A 204 -5.58 17.71 -12.52
CA CYS A 204 -5.04 16.77 -13.48
C CYS A 204 -5.55 15.34 -13.21
N THR A 205 -5.84 14.62 -14.33
CA THR A 205 -6.07 13.17 -14.29
C THR A 205 -5.12 12.47 -15.24
N LYS A 206 -4.60 11.30 -14.84
CA LYS A 206 -3.69 10.49 -15.67
C LYS A 206 -4.03 9.01 -15.53
N GLU A 207 -3.97 8.27 -16.63
CA GLU A 207 -4.15 6.81 -16.64
C GLU A 207 -2.81 6.09 -16.64
N TYR A 208 -2.76 4.98 -15.90
CA TYR A 208 -1.67 4.01 -15.92
C TYR A 208 -2.23 2.66 -16.29
N SER A 209 -1.71 2.04 -17.31
CA SER A 209 -2.25 0.77 -17.79
C SER A 209 -1.18 -0.27 -18.04
N ALA A 210 -1.54 -1.53 -17.78
CA ALA A 210 -0.74 -2.72 -18.07
C ALA A 210 -1.64 -3.81 -18.67
N ALA A 211 -1.04 -4.80 -19.33
CA ALA A 211 -1.78 -5.96 -19.79
C ALA A 211 -2.38 -6.71 -18.60
N PHE A 212 -3.63 -7.11 -18.68
CA PHE A 212 -4.26 -8.00 -17.72
C PHE A 212 -3.76 -9.42 -17.93
N LEU A 213 -3.40 -10.11 -16.84
CA LEU A 213 -2.94 -11.50 -16.87
C LEU A 213 -4.06 -12.42 -16.37
N PRO A 214 -4.81 -13.07 -17.25
CA PRO A 214 -5.91 -13.94 -16.85
C PRO A 214 -5.39 -15.21 -16.13
N GLY A 215 -6.19 -15.72 -15.18
CA GLY A 215 -5.90 -16.96 -14.49
C GLY A 215 -4.89 -16.86 -13.33
N VAL A 216 -4.27 -15.72 -13.11
CA VAL A 216 -3.35 -15.48 -12.01
C VAL A 216 -4.08 -14.68 -10.92
N LYS A 217 -4.48 -15.36 -9.86
CA LYS A 217 -5.10 -14.74 -8.67
C LYS A 217 -4.03 -14.50 -7.61
N THR A 218 -3.36 -13.35 -7.66
CA THR A 218 -2.34 -13.01 -6.68
C THR A 218 -2.93 -12.28 -5.49
N HIS A 219 -2.57 -12.75 -4.28
CA HIS A 219 -2.79 -12.04 -3.04
C HIS A 219 -1.76 -10.92 -2.87
N GLY A 220 -2.15 -9.78 -2.28
CA GLY A 220 -1.25 -8.69 -1.92
C GLY A 220 -0.80 -7.76 -3.06
N THR A 221 -1.43 -7.83 -4.24
CA THR A 221 -1.11 -6.92 -5.36
C THR A 221 -1.26 -5.44 -4.97
N GLY A 222 -2.31 -5.09 -4.21
CA GLY A 222 -2.52 -3.73 -3.70
C GLY A 222 -1.40 -3.28 -2.76
N CYS A 223 -1.03 -4.13 -1.79
CA CYS A 223 0.06 -3.87 -0.84
C CYS A 223 1.38 -3.66 -1.58
N THR A 224 1.75 -4.56 -2.48
CA THR A 224 2.96 -4.45 -3.30
C THR A 224 2.97 -3.15 -4.12
N TYR A 225 1.83 -2.77 -4.70
CA TYR A 225 1.74 -1.54 -5.50
C TYR A 225 1.90 -0.29 -4.66
N SER A 226 1.17 -0.17 -3.54
CA SER A 226 1.28 0.98 -2.63
C SER A 226 2.66 1.05 -1.97
N ALA A 227 3.29 -0.09 -1.63
CA ALA A 227 4.65 -0.15 -1.13
C ALA A 227 5.67 0.31 -2.19
N ALA A 228 5.54 -0.12 -3.44
CA ALA A 228 6.42 0.30 -4.52
C ALA A 228 6.34 1.82 -4.77
N ILE A 229 5.13 2.40 -4.73
CA ILE A 229 4.95 3.86 -4.81
C ILE A 229 5.66 4.55 -3.64
N THR A 230 5.49 4.03 -2.42
CA THR A 230 6.13 4.58 -1.21
C THR A 230 7.66 4.52 -1.31
N ALA A 231 8.21 3.42 -1.82
CA ALA A 231 9.65 3.27 -2.04
C ALA A 231 10.20 4.34 -3.01
N GLU A 232 9.51 4.58 -4.11
CA GLU A 232 9.92 5.59 -5.08
C GLU A 232 9.82 7.02 -4.50
N LEU A 233 8.73 7.32 -3.77
CA LEU A 233 8.58 8.60 -3.07
C LEU A 233 9.66 8.80 -2.00
N ALA A 234 10.04 7.73 -1.26
CA ALA A 234 11.12 7.79 -0.27
C ALA A 234 12.49 8.09 -0.91
N LYS A 235 12.69 7.74 -2.17
CA LYS A 235 13.87 8.11 -2.98
C LYS A 235 13.80 9.52 -3.56
N GLY A 236 12.72 10.27 -3.30
CA GLY A 236 12.51 11.63 -3.84
C GLY A 236 11.96 11.67 -5.26
N VAL A 237 11.46 10.55 -5.79
CA VAL A 237 10.87 10.50 -7.14
C VAL A 237 9.50 11.20 -7.11
N GLU A 238 9.22 12.00 -8.12
CA GLU A 238 7.93 12.71 -8.29
C GLU A 238 6.76 11.70 -8.41
N LEU A 239 5.58 12.07 -7.88
CA LEU A 239 4.42 11.17 -7.71
C LEU A 239 4.01 10.44 -8.99
N ALA A 240 3.90 11.15 -10.12
CA ALA A 240 3.45 10.53 -11.37
C ALA A 240 4.48 9.52 -11.92
N HIS A 241 5.77 9.76 -11.71
CA HIS A 241 6.85 8.84 -12.07
C HIS A 241 6.93 7.67 -11.09
N ALA A 242 6.75 7.91 -9.79
CA ALA A 242 6.68 6.87 -8.77
C ALA A 242 5.56 5.86 -9.08
N ILE A 243 4.36 6.34 -9.44
CA ILE A 243 3.23 5.49 -9.84
C ILE A 243 3.56 4.70 -11.12
N ALA A 244 4.15 5.34 -12.13
CA ALA A 244 4.51 4.66 -13.39
C ALA A 244 5.53 3.54 -13.16
N THR A 245 6.53 3.78 -12.33
CA THR A 245 7.54 2.78 -11.94
C THR A 245 6.91 1.64 -11.15
N ALA A 246 6.10 1.96 -10.14
CA ALA A 246 5.40 0.97 -9.34
C ALA A 246 4.41 0.12 -10.17
N LYS A 247 3.74 0.71 -11.18
CA LYS A 247 2.87 -0.04 -12.12
C LYS A 247 3.65 -1.08 -12.92
N ARG A 248 4.83 -0.72 -13.42
CA ARG A 248 5.73 -1.66 -14.14
C ARG A 248 6.21 -2.75 -13.19
N PHE A 249 6.64 -2.38 -11.99
CA PHE A 249 7.14 -3.29 -10.97
C PHE A 249 6.09 -4.35 -10.60
N VAL A 250 4.89 -3.93 -10.19
CA VAL A 250 3.82 -4.88 -9.81
C VAL A 250 3.39 -5.76 -10.99
N SER A 251 3.37 -5.21 -12.20
CA SER A 251 3.04 -5.99 -13.40
C SER A 251 4.12 -7.03 -13.71
N SER A 252 5.39 -6.75 -13.43
CA SER A 252 6.48 -7.72 -13.51
C SER A 252 6.36 -8.79 -12.45
N ALA A 253 6.12 -8.40 -11.19
CA ALA A 253 5.94 -9.33 -10.08
C ALA A 253 4.76 -10.30 -10.29
N ILE A 254 3.68 -9.85 -10.95
CA ILE A 254 2.57 -10.72 -11.36
C ILE A 254 3.00 -11.69 -12.45
N ARG A 255 3.78 -11.25 -13.46
CA ARG A 255 4.25 -12.14 -14.54
C ARG A 255 5.21 -13.22 -14.06
N SER A 256 6.08 -12.89 -13.11
CA SER A 256 7.09 -13.78 -12.52
C SER A 256 6.61 -14.49 -11.25
N HIS A 257 5.30 -14.55 -11.00
CA HIS A 257 4.72 -15.09 -9.78
C HIS A 257 5.23 -16.48 -9.40
N PHE A 258 5.31 -16.74 -8.11
CA PHE A 258 5.48 -18.10 -7.58
C PHE A 258 4.18 -18.88 -7.68
N PHE A 259 4.31 -20.18 -7.86
CA PHE A 259 3.18 -21.10 -8.00
C PHE A 259 3.42 -22.41 -7.27
N TRP A 260 2.43 -22.84 -6.51
CA TRP A 260 2.40 -24.14 -5.84
C TRP A 260 1.07 -24.85 -6.06
N LYS A 261 1.12 -26.19 -6.16
CA LYS A 261 -0.07 -27.04 -6.06
C LYS A 261 -0.32 -27.32 -4.57
N SER A 262 -1.55 -27.15 -4.08
CA SER A 262 -1.94 -27.41 -2.69
C SER A 262 -3.30 -28.10 -2.69
N GLY A 263 -3.33 -29.38 -2.38
CA GLY A 263 -4.55 -30.19 -2.48
C GLY A 263 -5.19 -30.07 -3.86
N ASN A 264 -6.48 -29.72 -3.92
CA ASN A 264 -7.21 -29.53 -5.18
C ASN A 264 -7.07 -28.11 -5.77
N GLY A 265 -6.22 -27.25 -5.19
CA GLY A 265 -6.07 -25.85 -5.54
C GLY A 265 -4.68 -25.46 -6.03
N LYS A 266 -4.59 -24.19 -6.43
CA LYS A 266 -3.35 -23.53 -6.83
C LYS A 266 -3.14 -22.31 -5.94
N ILE A 267 -1.93 -22.17 -5.39
CA ILE A 267 -1.51 -20.99 -4.65
C ILE A 267 -0.57 -20.17 -5.52
N PHE A 268 -0.83 -18.87 -5.62
CA PHE A 268 0.00 -17.91 -6.32
C PHE A 268 0.50 -16.87 -5.34
N ALA A 269 1.76 -16.48 -5.43
CA ALA A 269 2.31 -15.34 -4.72
C ALA A 269 3.12 -14.46 -5.66
N LEU A 270 3.12 -13.16 -5.41
CA LEU A 270 3.95 -12.23 -6.17
C LEU A 270 5.44 -12.52 -5.95
N ASN A 271 6.21 -12.32 -7.00
CA ASN A 271 7.68 -12.34 -6.95
C ASN A 271 8.17 -10.89 -7.15
N PRO A 272 8.26 -10.12 -6.07
CA PRO A 272 8.71 -8.72 -6.12
C PRO A 272 10.16 -8.58 -6.54
#